data_11ccc10f7123167eae25afbb9e38778b
#
_entry.id   11ccc10f7123167eae25afbb9e38778b
#
_cell.length_a   1.000
_cell.length_b   1.000
_cell.length_c   1.000
_cell.angle_alpha   90.00
_cell.angle_beta   90.00
_cell.angle_gamma   90.00
#
_symmetry.space_group_name_H-M   'P 1'
#
loop_
_entity.id
_entity.type
_entity.pdbx_description
1 polymer ?
#
loop_
_entity_poly.entity_id
_entity_poly.type
_entity_poly.pdbx_seq_one_letter_code
_entity_poly.pdbx_strand_id
1 'polypeptide(L)'
;MNTDTYKVIKLLNGEEIICQLSDDIVDDSYEVTHPLKMQVQSQITNNGVVESLNLSRWIGPYTEQSFFYIKTSHVLTIADASEGLCRYYDHVIREINKSGSSRTTELLDDINDEDVYEDLLKEAETDKTIH
;
A
#
# COMPACT_ATOMS: atom_id res chain seq x y z
N MET A 1 -16.38 9.26 -4.51
CA MET A 1 -15.45 8.13 -4.71
C MET A 1 -16.13 6.85 -4.26
N ASN A 2 -16.08 5.85 -5.10
CA ASN A 2 -16.73 4.58 -4.81
C ASN A 2 -15.78 3.64 -4.08
N THR A 3 -15.96 3.51 -2.76
CA THR A 3 -15.12 2.63 -1.96
C THR A 3 -15.50 1.16 -2.08
N ASP A 4 -16.60 0.87 -2.79
CA ASP A 4 -17.05 -0.51 -2.96
C ASP A 4 -16.06 -1.35 -3.76
N THR A 5 -15.18 -0.71 -4.53
CA THR A 5 -14.16 -1.41 -5.29
C THR A 5 -12.87 -1.64 -4.53
N TYR A 6 -12.74 -1.03 -3.36
CA TYR A 6 -11.52 -1.16 -2.56
C TYR A 6 -11.59 -2.44 -1.75
N LYS A 7 -10.70 -3.36 -2.05
CA LYS A 7 -10.71 -4.70 -1.46
C LYS A 7 -9.35 -5.04 -0.89
N VAL A 8 -9.40 -5.80 0.19
CA VAL A 8 -8.22 -6.46 0.73
C VAL A 8 -8.23 -7.89 0.23
N ILE A 9 -7.14 -8.31 -0.36
CA ILE A 9 -7.00 -9.66 -0.90
C ILE A 9 -5.88 -10.37 -0.16
N LYS A 10 -6.19 -11.54 0.38
CA LYS A 10 -5.17 -12.39 0.95
C LYS A 10 -4.82 -13.46 -0.07
N LEU A 11 -3.53 -13.56 -0.39
CA LEU A 11 -3.03 -14.51 -1.37
C LEU A 11 -2.62 -15.81 -0.68
N LEU A 12 -2.52 -16.86 -1.46
CA LEU A 12 -2.16 -18.18 -0.93
C LEU A 12 -0.79 -18.21 -0.26
N ASN A 13 0.12 -17.33 -0.68
CA ASN A 13 1.44 -17.24 -0.06
C ASN A 13 1.43 -16.47 1.26
N GLY A 14 0.27 -16.00 1.70
CA GLY A 14 0.15 -15.25 2.94
C GLY A 14 0.24 -13.74 2.78
N GLU A 15 0.62 -13.25 1.62
CA GLU A 15 0.67 -11.82 1.39
C GLU A 15 -0.74 -11.23 1.40
N GLU A 16 -0.83 -10.01 1.89
CA GLU A 16 -2.09 -9.26 1.89
C GLU A 16 -1.87 -7.99 1.10
N ILE A 17 -2.80 -7.72 0.18
CA ILE A 17 -2.73 -6.51 -0.63
C ILE A 17 -4.05 -5.77 -0.52
N ILE A 18 -3.98 -4.44 -0.69
CA ILE A 18 -5.17 -3.62 -0.88
C ILE A 18 -5.13 -3.08 -2.30
N CYS A 19 -6.26 -3.07 -2.96
CA CYS A 19 -6.33 -2.68 -4.36
C CYS A 19 -7.74 -2.23 -4.71
N GLN A 20 -7.87 -1.71 -5.92
CA GLN A 20 -9.17 -1.51 -6.54
C GLN A 20 -9.44 -2.74 -7.39
N LEU A 21 -10.51 -3.43 -7.08
CA LEU A 21 -10.85 -4.68 -7.74
C LEU A 21 -11.95 -4.45 -8.76
N SER A 22 -11.73 -4.94 -9.97
CA SER A 22 -12.76 -4.92 -10.99
C SER A 22 -13.81 -6.00 -10.67
N ASP A 23 -15.07 -5.71 -10.99
CA ASP A 23 -16.15 -6.68 -10.81
C ASP A 23 -16.06 -7.84 -11.79
N ASP A 24 -15.35 -7.65 -12.88
CA ASP A 24 -15.25 -8.64 -13.93
C ASP A 24 -14.07 -9.59 -13.72
N ILE A 25 -14.35 -10.88 -13.87
CA ILE A 25 -13.29 -11.88 -13.88
C ILE A 25 -13.00 -12.21 -15.33
N VAL A 26 -11.73 -12.10 -15.72
CA VAL A 26 -11.31 -12.33 -17.10
C VAL A 26 -10.29 -13.48 -17.11
N ASP A 27 -10.61 -14.53 -17.87
CA ASP A 27 -9.71 -15.70 -17.99
C ASP A 27 -9.28 -16.26 -16.64
N ASP A 28 -10.24 -16.45 -15.74
CA ASP A 28 -10.02 -16.95 -14.39
C ASP A 28 -9.05 -16.08 -13.59
N SER A 29 -9.02 -14.79 -13.88
CA SER A 29 -8.15 -13.85 -13.17
C SER A 29 -8.95 -12.65 -12.73
N TYR A 30 -8.58 -12.13 -11.56
CA TYR A 30 -9.08 -10.85 -11.08
C TYR A 30 -8.18 -9.75 -11.62
N GLU A 31 -8.79 -8.67 -12.08
CA GLU A 31 -8.04 -7.48 -12.45
C GLU A 31 -7.94 -6.58 -11.23
N VAL A 32 -6.73 -6.33 -10.78
CA VAL A 32 -6.46 -5.47 -9.63
C VAL A 32 -5.72 -4.23 -10.09
N THR A 33 -6.18 -3.08 -9.64
CA THR A 33 -5.57 -1.79 -10.00
C THR A 33 -4.92 -1.20 -8.77
N HIS A 34 -3.73 -0.67 -8.95
CA HIS A 34 -2.92 -0.06 -7.90
C HIS A 34 -2.80 -0.94 -6.66
N PRO A 35 -2.34 -2.19 -6.81
CA PRO A 35 -2.19 -3.04 -5.62
C PRO A 35 -1.04 -2.57 -4.76
N LEU A 36 -1.31 -2.44 -3.47
CA LEU A 36 -0.30 -2.13 -2.48
C LEU A 36 -0.20 -3.27 -1.49
N LYS A 37 1.01 -3.67 -1.20
CA LYS A 37 1.28 -4.69 -0.22
C LYS A 37 1.11 -4.12 1.18
N MET A 38 0.42 -4.86 2.03
CA MET A 38 0.17 -4.47 3.40
C MET A 38 1.14 -5.21 4.30
N GLN A 39 1.87 -4.45 5.11
CA GLN A 39 2.77 -5.03 6.11
C GLN A 39 2.49 -4.38 7.44
N VAL A 40 2.28 -5.22 8.45
CA VAL A 40 2.07 -4.74 9.82
C VAL A 40 3.38 -4.94 10.56
N GLN A 41 3.85 -3.86 11.17
CA GLN A 41 5.03 -3.90 12.01
C GLN A 41 4.60 -3.69 13.45
N SER A 42 5.06 -4.56 14.32
CA SER A 42 4.76 -4.47 15.75
C SER A 42 6.01 -4.00 16.47
N GLN A 43 5.84 -3.03 17.36
CA GLN A 43 6.92 -2.54 18.19
C GLN A 43 6.52 -2.65 19.66
N ILE A 44 7.42 -3.11 20.48
CA ILE A 44 7.21 -3.16 21.91
C ILE A 44 7.70 -1.84 22.49
N THR A 45 6.80 -1.13 23.14
CA THR A 45 7.12 0.15 23.77
C THR A 45 6.84 0.03 25.28
N ASN A 46 7.20 1.06 26.01
CA ASN A 46 6.91 1.12 27.45
C ASN A 46 5.40 1.09 27.73
N ASN A 47 4.61 1.48 26.74
CA ASN A 47 3.15 1.52 26.88
C ASN A 47 2.45 0.30 26.27
N GLY A 48 3.23 -0.70 25.88
CA GLY A 48 2.68 -1.93 25.31
C GLY A 48 3.11 -2.12 23.87
N VAL A 49 2.35 -2.93 23.14
CA VAL A 49 2.64 -3.24 21.75
C VAL A 49 1.93 -2.24 20.86
N VAL A 50 2.68 -1.59 19.97
CA VAL A 50 2.14 -0.67 18.97
C VAL A 50 2.29 -1.33 17.61
N GLU A 51 1.19 -1.40 16.88
CA GLU A 51 1.19 -1.93 15.52
C GLU A 51 1.03 -0.78 14.54
N SER A 52 1.81 -0.80 13.48
CA SER A 52 1.71 0.19 12.42
C SER A 52 1.59 -0.53 11.08
N LEU A 53 0.75 0.02 10.22
CA LEU A 53 0.54 -0.52 8.89
C LEU A 53 1.39 0.26 7.89
N ASN A 54 2.13 -0.48 7.08
CA ASN A 54 2.90 0.07 5.99
C ASN A 54 2.33 -0.41 4.67
N LEU A 55 2.15 0.51 3.73
CA LEU A 55 1.70 0.19 2.38
C LEU A 55 2.83 0.47 1.40
N SER A 56 3.13 -0.49 0.56
CA SER A 56 4.14 -0.33 -0.47
C SER A 56 3.65 -0.99 -1.75
N ARG A 57 4.23 -0.61 -2.87
CA ARG A 57 3.84 -1.23 -4.14
C ARG A 57 4.04 -2.74 -4.05
N TRP A 58 3.03 -3.49 -4.48
CA TRP A 58 3.12 -4.94 -4.50
C TRP A 58 4.15 -5.42 -5.52
N ILE A 59 4.03 -4.91 -6.74
CA ILE A 59 5.09 -5.09 -7.75
C ILE A 59 5.95 -3.85 -7.67
N GLY A 60 7.08 -3.92 -7.09
CA GLY A 60 7.94 -2.79 -6.75
C GLY A 60 8.07 -1.68 -7.80
N PRO A 61 9.07 -0.82 -7.71
CA PRO A 61 9.18 0.34 -8.60
C PRO A 61 9.73 -0.02 -9.99
N TYR A 62 9.62 -1.25 -10.40
CA TYR A 62 10.24 -1.76 -11.63
C TYR A 62 9.34 -1.66 -12.84
N THR A 63 8.11 -1.24 -12.66
CA THR A 63 7.15 -1.09 -13.74
C THR A 63 6.25 0.10 -13.46
N GLU A 64 5.80 0.74 -14.52
CA GLU A 64 4.82 1.81 -14.41
C GLU A 64 3.40 1.29 -14.59
N GLN A 65 3.27 0.01 -14.86
CA GLN A 65 1.96 -0.60 -15.02
C GLN A 65 1.18 -0.48 -13.71
N SER A 66 -0.07 -0.08 -13.82
CA SER A 66 -0.90 0.19 -12.65
C SER A 66 -1.92 -0.90 -12.36
N PHE A 67 -2.07 -1.85 -13.27
CA PHE A 67 -3.03 -2.93 -13.08
C PHE A 67 -2.38 -4.26 -13.40
N PHE A 68 -2.86 -5.29 -12.73
CA PHE A 68 -2.31 -6.63 -12.85
C PHE A 68 -3.43 -7.65 -12.77
N TYR A 69 -3.14 -8.85 -13.20
CA TYR A 69 -4.10 -9.95 -13.13
C TYR A 69 -3.60 -10.99 -12.14
N ILE A 70 -4.48 -11.38 -11.24
CA ILE A 70 -4.18 -12.42 -10.24
C ILE A 70 -5.15 -13.58 -10.50
N LYS A 71 -4.61 -14.75 -10.69
CA LYS A 71 -5.45 -15.91 -10.91
C LYS A 71 -6.35 -16.17 -9.70
N THR A 72 -7.60 -16.51 -9.97
CA THR A 72 -8.55 -16.77 -8.89
C THR A 72 -8.07 -17.88 -7.96
N SER A 73 -7.33 -18.84 -8.51
CA SER A 73 -6.79 -19.94 -7.73
C SER A 73 -5.70 -19.53 -6.76
N HIS A 74 -5.14 -18.33 -6.89
CA HIS A 74 -4.10 -17.83 -6.01
C HIS A 74 -4.66 -16.95 -4.90
N VAL A 75 -5.95 -16.73 -4.89
CA VAL A 75 -6.60 -15.88 -3.89
C VAL A 75 -7.21 -16.76 -2.82
N LEU A 76 -6.85 -16.49 -1.57
CA LEU A 76 -7.44 -17.21 -0.44
C LEU A 76 -8.77 -16.59 -0.05
N THR A 77 -8.80 -15.26 0.07
CA THR A 77 -10.03 -14.56 0.45
C THR A 77 -9.96 -13.11 0.01
N ILE A 78 -11.14 -12.51 -0.13
CA ILE A 78 -11.30 -11.11 -0.48
C ILE A 78 -12.24 -10.50 0.56
N ALA A 79 -11.87 -9.34 1.07
CA ALA A 79 -12.68 -8.63 2.04
C ALA A 79 -12.79 -7.15 1.65
N ASP A 80 -13.85 -6.52 2.12
CA ASP A 80 -14.01 -5.08 1.90
C ASP A 80 -13.00 -4.32 2.76
N ALA A 81 -12.38 -3.32 2.18
CA ALA A 81 -11.48 -2.46 2.95
C ALA A 81 -12.29 -1.55 3.87
N SER A 82 -11.78 -1.35 5.07
CA SER A 82 -12.42 -0.41 6.00
C SER A 82 -12.30 1.01 5.48
N GLU A 83 -13.17 1.88 5.98
CA GLU A 83 -13.15 3.28 5.55
C GLU A 83 -11.81 3.95 5.85
N GLY A 84 -11.24 3.69 7.02
CA GLY A 84 -9.94 4.24 7.38
C GLY A 84 -8.84 3.74 6.46
N LEU A 85 -8.88 2.46 6.11
CA LEU A 85 -7.90 1.89 5.19
C LEU A 85 -8.05 2.49 3.80
N CYS A 86 -9.28 2.71 3.34
CA CYS A 86 -9.50 3.34 2.05
C CYS A 86 -8.88 4.73 1.99
N ARG A 87 -9.04 5.52 3.05
CA ARG A 87 -8.46 6.86 3.10
C ARG A 87 -6.94 6.83 3.09
N TYR A 88 -6.36 5.91 3.84
CA TYR A 88 -4.91 5.75 3.87
C TYR A 88 -4.39 5.30 2.51
N TYR A 89 -5.08 4.35 1.90
CA TYR A 89 -4.74 3.86 0.57
C TYR A 89 -4.75 4.99 -0.46
N ASP A 90 -5.82 5.79 -0.47
CA ASP A 90 -5.90 6.93 -1.38
C ASP A 90 -4.75 7.90 -1.18
N HIS A 91 -4.41 8.15 0.06
CA HIS A 91 -3.30 9.05 0.38
C HIS A 91 -1.98 8.50 -0.18
N VAL A 92 -1.72 7.22 0.03
CA VAL A 92 -0.49 6.60 -0.43
C VAL A 92 -0.44 6.58 -1.97
N ILE A 93 -1.56 6.26 -2.61
CA ILE A 93 -1.62 6.26 -4.08
C ILE A 93 -1.32 7.65 -4.62
N ARG A 94 -1.88 8.69 -4.01
CA ARG A 94 -1.60 10.06 -4.44
C ARG A 94 -0.11 10.40 -4.29
N GLU A 95 0.49 9.97 -3.20
CA GLU A 95 1.91 10.22 -2.98
C GLU A 95 2.79 9.46 -3.98
N ILE A 96 2.42 8.23 -4.29
CA ILE A 96 3.13 7.46 -5.29
C ILE A 96 3.02 8.12 -6.66
N ASN A 97 1.84 8.62 -7.02
CA ASN A 97 1.63 9.27 -8.31
C ASN A 97 2.42 10.57 -8.42
N LYS A 98 2.54 11.32 -7.32
CA LYS A 98 3.38 12.51 -7.31
C LYS A 98 4.84 12.15 -7.55
N SER A 99 5.33 11.14 -6.85
CA SER A 99 6.69 10.66 -7.03
C SER A 99 6.91 10.14 -8.43
N GLY A 100 5.89 9.46 -8.97
CA GLY A 100 5.95 8.93 -10.33
C GLY A 100 6.06 10.01 -11.38
N SER A 101 5.39 11.15 -11.18
CA SER A 101 5.44 12.23 -12.16
C SER A 101 6.81 12.94 -12.18
N SER A 102 7.58 12.80 -11.12
CA SER A 102 8.92 13.37 -11.05
C SER A 102 9.99 12.31 -11.06
N ARG A 103 9.67 11.16 -11.64
CA ARG A 103 10.54 9.99 -11.58
C ARG A 103 11.91 10.22 -12.21
N THR A 104 11.99 11.08 -13.22
CA THR A 104 13.27 11.38 -13.85
C THR A 104 14.24 12.03 -12.87
N THR A 105 13.73 12.74 -11.90
CA THR A 105 14.55 13.32 -10.86
C THR A 105 14.78 12.39 -9.70
N GLU A 106 14.01 11.31 -9.61
CA GLU A 106 14.15 10.33 -8.54
C GLU A 106 15.55 9.75 -8.44
N LEU A 107 16.13 9.43 -9.58
CA LEU A 107 17.47 8.86 -9.59
C LEU A 107 18.51 9.84 -9.06
N LEU A 108 18.20 11.12 -9.17
CA LEU A 108 19.05 12.17 -8.63
C LEU A 108 18.71 12.43 -7.18
N ASP A 109 17.56 11.96 -6.74
CA ASP A 109 16.93 12.35 -5.50
C ASP A 109 16.75 11.20 -4.52
N ASP A 110 17.59 10.16 -4.62
CA ASP A 110 17.65 9.18 -3.57
C ASP A 110 17.84 9.86 -2.22
N ILE A 111 18.57 10.96 -2.23
CA ILE A 111 18.79 11.76 -1.02
C ILE A 111 17.50 12.40 -0.55
N ASN A 112 16.70 12.92 -1.48
CA ASN A 112 15.44 13.55 -1.14
C ASN A 112 14.41 12.53 -0.64
N ASP A 113 14.43 11.34 -1.20
CA ASP A 113 13.57 10.26 -0.70
C ASP A 113 13.95 9.90 0.72
N GLU A 114 15.23 9.89 1.03
CA GLU A 114 15.69 9.67 2.37
C GLU A 114 15.23 10.78 3.31
N ASP A 115 15.29 12.01 2.84
CA ASP A 115 14.84 13.15 3.63
C ASP A 115 13.35 13.07 3.93
N VAL A 116 12.56 12.73 2.95
CA VAL A 116 11.11 12.54 3.14
C VAL A 116 10.85 11.41 4.12
N TYR A 117 11.57 10.33 3.96
CA TYR A 117 11.46 9.20 4.87
C TYR A 117 11.84 9.59 6.30
N GLU A 118 12.91 10.34 6.43
CA GLU A 118 13.33 10.84 7.75
C GLU A 118 12.30 11.77 8.35
N ASP A 119 11.71 12.63 7.55
CA ASP A 119 10.66 13.52 8.02
C ASP A 119 9.46 12.74 8.53
N LEU A 120 9.06 11.70 7.80
CA LEU A 120 7.98 10.84 8.24
C LEU A 120 8.32 10.12 9.54
N LEU A 121 9.57 9.68 9.67
CA LEU A 121 10.03 9.05 10.89
C LEU A 121 10.05 10.05 12.03
N LYS A 122 10.47 11.28 11.76
CA LYS A 122 10.47 12.34 12.78
C LYS A 122 9.06 12.66 13.23
N GLU A 123 8.11 12.72 12.31
CA GLU A 123 6.71 12.93 12.67
C GLU A 123 6.21 11.79 13.54
N ALA A 124 6.52 10.57 13.16
CA ALA A 124 6.12 9.42 13.95
C ALA A 124 6.79 9.43 15.32
N GLU A 125 8.07 9.79 15.38
CA GLU A 125 8.78 9.88 16.63
C GLU A 125 8.26 11.03 17.49
N THR A 126 7.95 12.16 16.87
CA THR A 126 7.37 13.29 17.58
C THR A 126 6.02 12.91 18.18
N ASP A 127 5.19 12.25 17.40
CA ASP A 127 3.91 11.76 17.88
C ASP A 127 4.09 10.75 19.01
N LYS A 128 5.15 9.96 18.94
CA LYS A 128 5.46 9.00 19.98
C LYS A 128 6.08 9.62 21.20
N THR A 129 6.88 10.66 21.02
CA THR A 129 7.60 11.29 22.13
C THR A 129 6.78 12.34 22.83
N ILE A 130 5.78 12.87 22.18
CA ILE A 130 4.82 13.77 22.81
C ILE A 130 4.01 13.03 23.87
N HIS A 131 4.02 11.75 23.75
CA HIS A 131 3.34 10.89 24.71
C HIS A 131 4.06 10.80 26.03
#